data_d5a627aa08e8785d6b094b15786be9a7
#
_entry.id   d5a627aa08e8785d6b094b15786be9a7
#
_cell.length_a   1.000
_cell.length_b   1.000
_cell.length_c   1.000
_cell.angle_alpha   90.00
_cell.angle_beta   90.00
_cell.angle_gamma   90.00
#
_symmetry.space_group_name_H-M   'P 1'
#
loop_
_entity.id
_entity.type
_entity.pdbx_description
1 polymer ?
#
loop_
_entity_poly.entity_id
_entity_poly.type
_entity_poly.pdbx_seq_one_letter_code
_entity_poly.pdbx_strand_id
1 'polypeptide(L)'
;MTRWLTTRRLFVLVGVAAIAALAPFAVLAATGTFGSALDRQAAKWRTTDATTASKSWRNVPGLFRTRCTLHQVTATLSATVRGGPVRFRVLIDDGGSMKPGVARFVPNGTESFSYVFVGNTGPFEANDNHGFSVQWRSPTGVPVTMINGALNLLYQQGTQACA
;
A
#
# COMPACT_ATOMS: atom_id res chain seq x y z
N MET A 1 -37.40 21.16 38.44
CA MET A 1 -36.01 20.71 38.77
C MET A 1 -35.62 19.33 38.24
N THR A 2 -36.25 18.79 37.22
CA THR A 2 -36.07 17.36 36.80
C THR A 2 -35.37 17.18 35.43
N ARG A 3 -34.98 18.23 34.72
CA ARG A 3 -34.34 18.13 33.40
C ARG A 3 -32.81 18.03 33.42
N TRP A 4 -32.15 18.32 34.53
CA TRP A 4 -30.66 18.33 34.60
C TRP A 4 -30.05 16.95 34.88
N LEU A 5 -30.79 16.06 35.47
CA LEU A 5 -30.30 14.71 35.82
C LEU A 5 -30.27 13.73 34.61
N THR A 6 -31.08 13.96 33.60
CA THR A 6 -31.15 13.11 32.39
C THR A 6 -29.95 13.32 31.45
N THR A 7 -29.47 14.56 31.33
CA THR A 7 -28.36 14.87 30.42
C THR A 7 -27.02 14.31 30.92
N ARG A 8 -26.76 14.37 32.23
CA ARG A 8 -25.53 13.78 32.78
C ARG A 8 -25.46 12.26 32.67
N ARG A 9 -26.60 11.56 32.81
CA ARG A 9 -26.65 10.09 32.64
C ARG A 9 -26.45 9.67 31.19
N LEU A 10 -26.90 10.48 30.25
CA LEU A 10 -26.70 10.21 28.82
C LEU A 10 -25.22 10.32 28.40
N PHE A 11 -24.51 11.33 28.90
CA PHE A 11 -23.07 11.49 28.60
C PHE A 11 -22.22 10.37 29.21
N VAL A 12 -22.55 9.87 30.38
CA VAL A 12 -21.85 8.74 31.01
C VAL A 12 -22.09 7.45 30.24
N LEU A 13 -23.32 7.19 29.77
CA LEU A 13 -23.64 6.00 28.97
C LEU A 13 -22.97 6.04 27.60
N VAL A 14 -22.91 7.19 26.93
CA VAL A 14 -22.22 7.34 25.63
C VAL A 14 -20.71 7.19 25.80
N GLY A 15 -20.13 7.74 26.87
CA GLY A 15 -18.72 7.59 27.18
C GLY A 15 -18.30 6.15 27.45
N VAL A 16 -19.10 5.41 28.21
CA VAL A 16 -18.84 3.99 28.50
C VAL A 16 -19.00 3.12 27.24
N ALA A 17 -20.00 3.39 26.39
CA ALA A 17 -20.18 2.68 25.13
C ALA A 17 -19.02 2.92 24.14
N ALA A 18 -18.48 4.14 24.09
CA ALA A 18 -17.33 4.45 23.23
C ALA A 18 -16.04 3.75 23.71
N ILE A 19 -15.82 3.65 25.02
CA ILE A 19 -14.66 2.92 25.57
C ILE A 19 -14.81 1.42 25.35
N ALA A 20 -16.01 0.86 25.48
CA ALA A 20 -16.26 -0.56 25.22
C ALA A 20 -16.12 -0.94 23.75
N ALA A 21 -16.42 -0.03 22.81
CA ALA A 21 -16.23 -0.26 21.38
C ALA A 21 -14.76 -0.22 20.94
N LEU A 22 -13.89 0.54 21.64
CA LEU A 22 -12.46 0.62 21.34
C LEU A 22 -11.64 -0.50 22.02
N ALA A 23 -12.15 -1.09 23.10
CA ALA A 23 -11.46 -2.15 23.84
C ALA A 23 -11.14 -3.41 22.98
N PRO A 24 -12.05 -3.92 22.11
CA PRO A 24 -11.72 -5.09 21.30
C PRO A 24 -10.61 -4.81 20.27
N PHE A 25 -10.49 -3.59 19.75
CA PHE A 25 -9.39 -3.23 18.83
C PHE A 25 -8.05 -3.11 19.56
N ALA A 26 -8.02 -2.59 20.76
CA ALA A 26 -6.81 -2.51 21.57
C ALA A 26 -6.33 -3.89 22.04
N VAL A 27 -7.24 -4.79 22.37
CA VAL A 27 -6.93 -6.17 22.78
C VAL A 27 -6.42 -6.99 21.59
N LEU A 28 -7.00 -6.84 20.40
CA LEU A 28 -6.50 -7.49 19.18
C LEU A 28 -5.09 -7.03 18.79
N ALA A 29 -4.78 -5.74 19.00
CA ALA A 29 -3.44 -5.21 18.80
C ALA A 29 -2.42 -5.69 19.86
N ALA A 30 -2.87 -5.98 21.08
CA ALA A 30 -2.01 -6.39 22.20
C ALA A 30 -1.80 -7.91 22.32
N THR A 31 -2.70 -8.73 21.77
CA THR A 31 -2.62 -10.20 21.96
C THR A 31 -1.74 -10.93 20.96
N GLY A 32 -1.05 -10.22 20.03
CA GLY A 32 0.01 -10.80 19.22
C GLY A 32 -0.34 -12.17 18.57
N THR A 33 -1.60 -12.35 18.14
CA THR A 33 -2.08 -13.61 17.55
C THR A 33 -1.51 -13.91 16.15
N PHE A 34 -0.64 -13.05 15.67
CA PHE A 34 0.14 -13.30 14.46
C PHE A 34 1.54 -13.73 14.88
N GLY A 35 1.76 -15.01 15.13
CA GLY A 35 3.02 -15.70 15.32
C GLY A 35 4.28 -14.83 15.46
N SER A 36 5.44 -15.35 15.31
CA SER A 36 6.75 -14.68 15.38
C SER A 36 7.03 -13.67 14.22
N ALA A 37 6.02 -13.22 13.50
CA ALA A 37 6.17 -12.25 12.41
C ALA A 37 6.10 -10.81 12.93
N LEU A 38 7.00 -9.95 12.46
CA LEU A 38 7.05 -8.53 12.77
C LEU A 38 6.50 -7.72 11.59
N ASP A 39 5.55 -6.83 11.88
CA ASP A 39 5.09 -5.87 10.88
C ASP A 39 6.21 -4.88 10.56
N ARG A 40 6.48 -4.70 9.29
CA ARG A 40 7.53 -3.85 8.76
C ARG A 40 6.98 -2.90 7.71
N GLN A 41 7.63 -1.76 7.59
CA GLN A 41 7.37 -0.80 6.53
C GLN A 41 8.66 -0.46 5.79
N ALA A 42 8.56 -0.33 4.47
CA ALA A 42 9.64 0.15 3.64
C ALA A 42 9.10 1.10 2.57
N ALA A 43 9.85 2.14 2.27
CA ALA A 43 9.51 3.10 1.25
C ALA A 43 10.65 3.24 0.23
N LYS A 44 10.28 3.49 -1.02
CA LYS A 44 11.19 3.90 -2.09
C LYS A 44 10.59 5.13 -2.76
N TRP A 45 11.37 6.18 -2.82
CA TRP A 45 10.98 7.47 -3.38
C TRP A 45 11.69 7.71 -4.71
N ARG A 46 11.00 8.41 -5.60
CA ARG A 46 11.53 8.96 -6.83
C ARG A 46 11.17 10.44 -6.88
N THR A 47 12.18 11.29 -7.07
CA THR A 47 12.03 12.76 -7.13
C THR A 47 12.43 13.34 -8.47
N THR A 48 12.87 12.51 -9.42
CA THR A 48 13.27 12.95 -10.78
C THR A 48 12.19 12.55 -11.77
N ASP A 49 11.96 13.39 -12.79
CA ASP A 49 10.98 13.10 -13.83
C ASP A 49 11.30 11.80 -14.58
N ALA A 50 10.26 11.06 -14.91
CA ALA A 50 10.33 9.95 -15.87
C ALA A 50 9.19 10.07 -16.84
N THR A 51 9.44 9.80 -18.13
CA THR A 51 8.42 9.87 -19.16
C THR A 51 8.31 8.54 -19.90
N THR A 52 7.10 8.13 -20.22
CA THR A 52 6.82 7.00 -21.10
C THR A 52 5.71 7.34 -22.09
N ALA A 53 5.87 6.91 -23.34
CA ALA A 53 4.82 6.84 -24.34
C ALA A 53 4.57 5.38 -24.78
N SER A 54 5.20 4.44 -24.09
CA SER A 54 5.14 3.01 -24.44
C SER A 54 3.75 2.44 -24.20
N LYS A 55 3.19 1.78 -25.21
CA LYS A 55 1.97 0.98 -25.08
C LYS A 55 2.23 -0.36 -24.37
N SER A 56 3.48 -0.82 -24.35
CA SER A 56 3.94 -2.00 -23.61
C SER A 56 4.34 -1.62 -22.20
N TRP A 57 4.26 -2.59 -21.26
CA TRP A 57 4.70 -2.40 -19.89
C TRP A 57 6.19 -2.11 -19.81
N ARG A 58 6.56 -1.11 -19.04
CA ARG A 58 7.93 -0.71 -18.75
C ARG A 58 8.08 -0.48 -17.23
N ASN A 59 9.23 -0.82 -16.71
CA ASN A 59 9.55 -0.50 -15.31
C ASN A 59 9.59 1.01 -15.11
N VAL A 60 9.02 1.49 -14.00
CA VAL A 60 9.22 2.86 -13.55
C VAL A 60 10.62 2.94 -12.95
N PRO A 61 11.54 3.72 -13.56
CA PRO A 61 12.90 3.78 -13.05
C PRO A 61 12.93 4.26 -11.59
N GLY A 62 13.69 3.57 -10.73
CA GLY A 62 13.87 3.94 -9.33
C GLY A 62 12.75 3.50 -8.38
N LEU A 63 11.62 2.97 -8.85
CA LEU A 63 10.57 2.39 -8.01
C LEU A 63 10.69 0.86 -7.97
N PHE A 64 11.78 0.39 -7.40
CA PHE A 64 12.04 -1.02 -7.12
C PHE A 64 12.53 -1.18 -5.69
N ARG A 65 12.10 -2.25 -5.01
CA ARG A 65 12.51 -2.58 -3.66
C ARG A 65 12.57 -4.09 -3.44
N THR A 66 13.62 -4.57 -2.81
CA THR A 66 13.72 -5.96 -2.34
C THR A 66 13.50 -5.99 -0.84
N ARG A 67 12.71 -6.94 -0.36
CA ARG A 67 12.43 -7.16 1.06
C ARG A 67 12.21 -8.63 1.35
N CYS A 68 12.71 -9.01 2.51
CA CYS A 68 12.41 -10.28 3.13
C CYS A 68 10.99 -10.23 3.67
N THR A 69 10.08 -11.01 3.10
CA THR A 69 8.66 -10.91 3.43
C THR A 69 8.04 -12.29 3.64
N LEU A 70 7.05 -12.32 4.52
CA LEU A 70 6.15 -13.46 4.73
C LEU A 70 4.75 -13.07 4.26
N HIS A 71 4.08 -13.99 3.57
CA HIS A 71 2.67 -13.94 3.23
C HIS A 71 2.19 -12.69 2.50
N GLN A 72 1.38 -11.89 3.21
CA GLN A 72 0.68 -10.77 2.62
C GLN A 72 1.53 -9.52 2.64
N VAL A 73 1.57 -8.84 1.49
CA VAL A 73 2.19 -7.54 1.33
C VAL A 73 1.17 -6.56 0.80
N THR A 74 1.09 -5.41 1.42
CA THR A 74 0.35 -4.25 0.91
C THR A 74 1.32 -3.25 0.35
N ALA A 75 1.16 -2.89 -0.92
CA ALA A 75 1.95 -1.88 -1.59
C ALA A 75 1.08 -0.66 -1.90
N THR A 76 1.49 0.52 -1.46
CA THR A 76 0.84 1.78 -1.83
C THR A 76 1.72 2.52 -2.83
N LEU A 77 1.20 2.71 -4.04
CA LEU A 77 1.82 3.55 -5.05
C LEU A 77 1.17 4.92 -5.03
N SER A 78 1.94 5.93 -4.69
CA SER A 78 1.54 7.34 -4.78
C SER A 78 2.42 8.04 -5.80
N ALA A 79 1.84 8.86 -6.68
CA ALA A 79 2.62 9.60 -7.67
C ALA A 79 1.90 10.87 -8.12
N THR A 80 2.69 11.85 -8.57
CA THR A 80 2.22 13.01 -9.32
C THR A 80 2.57 12.81 -10.79
N VAL A 81 1.58 12.88 -11.66
CA VAL A 81 1.75 12.66 -13.10
C VAL A 81 1.08 13.75 -13.91
N ARG A 82 1.57 13.93 -15.15
CA ARG A 82 0.96 14.80 -16.17
C ARG A 82 0.98 14.12 -17.54
N GLY A 83 0.08 14.54 -18.41
CA GLY A 83 0.02 14.06 -19.80
C GLY A 83 -1.17 13.15 -20.06
N GLY A 84 -0.98 12.08 -20.84
CA GLY A 84 -2.06 11.20 -21.26
C GLY A 84 -2.49 10.16 -20.21
N PRO A 85 -3.48 9.32 -20.57
CA PRO A 85 -3.90 8.22 -19.72
C PRO A 85 -2.73 7.27 -19.42
N VAL A 86 -2.69 6.78 -18.18
CA VAL A 86 -1.65 5.86 -17.72
C VAL A 86 -2.25 4.66 -17.01
N ARG A 87 -1.58 3.52 -17.11
CA ARG A 87 -1.88 2.31 -16.35
C ARG A 87 -0.66 1.92 -15.55
N PHE A 88 -0.88 1.50 -14.32
CA PHE A 88 0.15 1.03 -13.38
C PHE A 88 -0.16 -0.39 -12.93
N ARG A 89 0.88 -1.14 -12.62
CA ARG A 89 0.80 -2.38 -11.85
C ARG A 89 2.01 -2.51 -10.95
N VAL A 90 1.86 -3.24 -9.85
CA VAL A 90 2.95 -3.64 -8.98
C VAL A 90 3.17 -5.14 -9.17
N LEU A 91 4.41 -5.53 -9.38
CA LEU A 91 4.82 -6.93 -9.52
C LEU A 91 5.59 -7.38 -8.29
N ILE A 92 5.50 -8.67 -8.02
CA ILE A 92 6.34 -9.42 -7.09
C ILE A 92 7.20 -10.36 -7.94
N ASP A 93 8.52 -10.33 -7.76
CA ASP A 93 9.50 -11.20 -8.44
C ASP A 93 9.35 -11.23 -9.97
N ASP A 94 9.08 -10.07 -10.57
CA ASP A 94 8.91 -9.86 -12.01
C ASP A 94 7.81 -10.69 -12.70
N GLY A 95 7.06 -11.51 -11.95
CA GLY A 95 6.02 -12.40 -12.50
C GLY A 95 4.65 -12.25 -11.86
N GLY A 96 4.60 -12.13 -10.54
CA GLY A 96 3.36 -12.03 -9.78
C GLY A 96 2.78 -10.61 -9.81
N SER A 97 1.56 -10.42 -10.36
CA SER A 97 0.88 -9.12 -10.30
C SER A 97 0.06 -9.01 -9.02
N MET A 98 0.32 -7.97 -8.23
CA MET A 98 -0.49 -7.65 -7.05
C MET A 98 -1.90 -7.21 -7.46
N LYS A 99 -2.91 -7.53 -6.65
CA LYS A 99 -4.31 -7.12 -6.90
C LYS A 99 -4.50 -5.63 -6.56
N PRO A 100 -5.30 -4.89 -7.34
CA PRO A 100 -6.23 -5.32 -8.39
C PRO A 100 -5.61 -5.68 -9.74
N GLY A 101 -4.32 -5.83 -9.88
CA GLY A 101 -3.62 -6.16 -11.11
C GLY A 101 -3.24 -4.92 -11.92
N VAL A 102 -4.17 -4.05 -12.23
CA VAL A 102 -3.93 -2.81 -12.99
C VAL A 102 -4.74 -1.67 -12.42
N ALA A 103 -4.06 -0.62 -11.99
CA ALA A 103 -4.65 0.67 -11.69
C ALA A 103 -4.65 1.56 -12.95
N ARG A 104 -5.71 2.34 -13.15
CA ARG A 104 -5.88 3.26 -14.29
C ARG A 104 -6.02 4.68 -13.76
N PHE A 105 -5.31 5.59 -14.38
CA PHE A 105 -5.40 7.01 -14.06
C PHE A 105 -5.41 7.84 -15.35
N VAL A 106 -6.26 8.85 -15.36
CA VAL A 106 -6.38 9.81 -16.47
C VAL A 106 -6.21 11.19 -15.87
N PRO A 107 -4.99 11.77 -15.92
CA PRO A 107 -4.74 13.07 -15.33
C PRO A 107 -5.42 14.17 -16.14
N ASN A 108 -5.95 15.17 -15.44
CA ASN A 108 -6.40 16.44 -16.01
C ASN A 108 -5.36 17.52 -15.66
N GLY A 109 -4.34 17.65 -16.51
CA GLY A 109 -3.16 18.47 -16.21
C GLY A 109 -2.11 17.73 -15.39
N THR A 110 -1.67 18.32 -14.29
CA THR A 110 -0.76 17.71 -13.32
C THR A 110 -1.53 17.32 -12.07
N GLU A 111 -1.62 16.03 -11.82
CA GLU A 111 -2.42 15.50 -10.72
C GLU A 111 -1.69 14.40 -9.95
N SER A 112 -2.06 14.27 -8.69
CA SER A 112 -1.56 13.23 -7.79
C SER A 112 -2.62 12.16 -7.55
N PHE A 113 -2.15 10.93 -7.40
CA PHE A 113 -3.00 9.78 -7.03
C PHE A 113 -2.31 8.92 -5.99
N SER A 114 -3.10 8.05 -5.37
CA SER A 114 -2.62 6.97 -4.52
C SER A 114 -3.46 5.71 -4.77
N TYR A 115 -2.78 4.58 -5.05
CA TYR A 115 -3.41 3.27 -5.24
C TYR A 115 -2.81 2.25 -4.28
N VAL A 116 -3.68 1.39 -3.75
CA VAL A 116 -3.29 0.28 -2.89
C VAL A 116 -3.35 -1.02 -3.69
N PHE A 117 -2.29 -1.81 -3.58
CA PHE A 117 -2.16 -3.13 -4.15
C PHE A 117 -1.90 -4.13 -3.04
N VAL A 118 -2.46 -5.32 -3.17
CA VAL A 118 -2.27 -6.41 -2.21
C VAL A 118 -1.74 -7.63 -2.95
N GLY A 119 -0.71 -8.23 -2.41
CA GLY A 119 -0.09 -9.43 -2.95
C GLY A 119 0.21 -10.45 -1.86
N ASN A 120 0.54 -11.65 -2.30
CA ASN A 120 0.99 -12.74 -1.43
C ASN A 120 2.33 -13.24 -1.97
N THR A 121 3.32 -13.34 -1.10
CA THR A 121 4.68 -13.75 -1.44
C THR A 121 4.94 -15.25 -1.24
N GLY A 122 3.92 -16.04 -0.93
CA GLY A 122 4.07 -17.49 -0.86
C GLY A 122 3.56 -18.12 0.44
N PRO A 123 3.83 -19.41 0.65
CA PRO A 123 3.34 -20.15 1.82
C PRO A 123 4.02 -19.69 3.12
N PHE A 124 3.39 -20.02 4.22
CA PHE A 124 3.67 -19.55 5.58
C PHE A 124 5.07 -19.82 6.15
N GLU A 125 5.92 -20.52 5.44
CA GLU A 125 7.19 -21.04 6.00
C GLU A 125 8.46 -20.41 5.42
N ALA A 126 8.35 -19.69 4.32
CA ALA A 126 9.52 -19.13 3.65
C ALA A 126 9.66 -17.63 3.90
N ASN A 127 10.66 -17.27 4.67
CA ASN A 127 11.10 -15.88 4.84
C ASN A 127 12.08 -15.55 3.71
N ASP A 128 11.52 -15.38 2.50
CA ASP A 128 12.31 -15.22 1.28
C ASP A 128 12.43 -13.74 0.87
N ASN A 129 13.46 -13.48 0.08
CA ASN A 129 13.75 -12.16 -0.47
C ASN A 129 12.93 -11.93 -1.74
N HIS A 130 11.94 -11.05 -1.67
CA HIS A 130 11.06 -10.72 -2.78
C HIS A 130 11.35 -9.34 -3.35
N GLY A 131 11.36 -9.25 -4.68
CA GLY A 131 11.48 -8.00 -5.42
C GLY A 131 10.12 -7.39 -5.71
N PHE A 132 9.95 -6.11 -5.40
CA PHE A 132 8.73 -5.34 -5.71
C PHE A 132 9.06 -4.28 -6.73
N SER A 133 8.41 -4.32 -7.89
CA SER A 133 8.62 -3.36 -8.98
C SER A 133 7.32 -2.71 -9.42
N VAL A 134 7.41 -1.43 -9.79
CA VAL A 134 6.30 -0.71 -10.41
C VAL A 134 6.49 -0.69 -11.91
N GLN A 135 5.46 -1.11 -12.62
CA GLN A 135 5.41 -0.98 -14.08
C GLN A 135 4.30 -0.03 -14.51
N TRP A 136 4.54 0.65 -15.60
CA TRP A 136 3.58 1.56 -16.21
C TRP A 136 3.53 1.43 -17.74
N ARG A 137 2.45 1.95 -18.32
CA ARG A 137 2.32 2.13 -19.77
C ARG A 137 1.34 3.24 -20.11
N SER A 138 1.51 3.86 -21.26
CA SER A 138 0.51 4.73 -21.88
C SER A 138 -0.36 3.90 -22.84
N PRO A 139 -1.64 3.63 -22.53
CA PRO A 139 -2.47 2.80 -23.40
C PRO A 139 -2.75 3.44 -24.76
N THR A 140 -2.71 4.76 -24.84
CA THR A 140 -2.95 5.55 -26.05
C THR A 140 -1.68 5.88 -26.83
N GLY A 141 -0.51 5.75 -26.20
CA GLY A 141 0.77 6.20 -26.75
C GLY A 141 1.04 7.70 -26.54
N VAL A 142 0.13 8.43 -25.90
CA VAL A 142 0.36 9.81 -25.51
C VAL A 142 1.40 9.83 -24.38
N PRO A 143 2.43 10.68 -24.44
CA PRO A 143 3.43 10.77 -23.38
C PRO A 143 2.82 11.04 -21.99
N VAL A 144 3.29 10.31 -21.00
CA VAL A 144 2.96 10.50 -19.59
C VAL A 144 4.25 10.72 -18.83
N THR A 145 4.32 11.78 -18.03
CA THR A 145 5.46 12.09 -17.18
C THR A 145 5.06 11.91 -15.72
N MET A 146 5.79 11.07 -15.00
CA MET A 146 5.77 11.00 -13.54
C MET A 146 6.80 12.01 -13.01
N ILE A 147 6.33 13.01 -12.29
CA ILE A 147 7.16 14.07 -11.70
C ILE A 147 7.81 13.56 -10.41
N ASN A 148 7.03 12.88 -9.60
CA ASN A 148 7.49 12.19 -8.40
C ASN A 148 6.68 10.92 -8.20
N GLY A 149 7.18 10.04 -7.34
CA GLY A 149 6.49 8.82 -6.99
C GLY A 149 7.06 8.17 -5.74
N ALA A 150 6.22 7.40 -5.06
CA ALA A 150 6.59 6.60 -3.90
C ALA A 150 5.95 5.24 -3.98
N LEU A 151 6.74 4.21 -3.71
CA LEU A 151 6.28 2.85 -3.43
C LEU A 151 6.49 2.58 -1.95
N ASN A 152 5.40 2.49 -1.20
CA ASN A 152 5.41 2.11 0.21
C ASN A 152 4.94 0.67 0.34
N LEU A 153 5.70 -0.14 1.07
CA LEU A 153 5.38 -1.52 1.37
C LEU A 153 5.08 -1.66 2.86
N LEU A 154 3.96 -2.28 3.18
CA LEU A 154 3.64 -2.80 4.50
C LEU A 154 3.64 -4.33 4.39
N TYR A 155 4.47 -5.00 5.17
CA TYR A 155 4.71 -6.44 5.06
C TYR A 155 5.05 -7.04 6.41
N GLN A 156 4.90 -8.34 6.50
CA GLN A 156 5.37 -9.12 7.64
C GLN A 156 6.75 -9.70 7.34
N GLN A 157 7.60 -9.71 8.33
CA GLN A 157 8.92 -10.31 8.27
C GLN A 157 9.03 -11.36 9.38
N GLY A 158 9.44 -12.57 9.02
CA GLY A 158 9.75 -13.62 9.99
C GLY A 158 10.95 -13.29 10.84
N THR A 159 11.06 -13.96 11.97
CA THR A 159 12.20 -13.81 12.90
C THR A 159 13.45 -14.51 12.42
N GLN A 160 13.34 -15.42 11.47
CA GLN A 160 14.48 -16.09 10.84
C GLN A 160 15.18 -15.17 9.84
N ALA A 161 16.48 -15.40 9.63
CA ALA A 161 17.19 -14.70 8.57
C ALA A 161 16.56 -15.01 7.21
N CYS A 162 16.58 -14.02 6.32
CA CYS A 162 16.18 -14.20 4.93
C CYS A 162 17.19 -15.12 4.22
N ALA A 163 16.70 -16.09 3.53
CA ALA A 163 17.50 -16.96 2.69
C ALA A 163 18.02 -16.21 1.44
#